data_ea2bdb36ce0553d314246209c71647eb
#
_entry.id   ea2bdb36ce0553d314246209c71647eb
#
_cell.length_a   1.000
_cell.length_b   1.000
_cell.length_c   1.000
_cell.angle_alpha   90.00
_cell.angle_beta   90.00
_cell.angle_gamma   90.00
#
_symmetry.space_group_name_H-M   'P 1'
#
loop_
_entity.id
_entity.type
_entity.pdbx_description
1 polymer ?
#
loop_
_entity_poly.entity_id
_entity_poly.type
_entity_poly.pdbx_seq_one_letter_code
_entity_poly.pdbx_strand_id
1 'polypeptide(L)'
;MKKLNVKAVVIDLRHVSEETLASYEHIQIHAALAMTSPRTEALLAKYPVELDATSVQCYDDDAKVNMVNGKTELTASHKPEGKSVLIVNGKANIAADAGDTLRAYGKIIVNGKVLCPAGLAGLVTEKCTINGKLAVYPDEAVVLKGTVKLDRSFLLRAQARLYWTEKQFVAVDPKLDVAALAAKGVRFAAPKAILLEQFTETLAPLFTENTELIVLPEGTAVVDDDFELTPKTFHRYGSKIYVMGDVNISDDAAEVLGQVEYLHASGDVSLPAALEDVFYAIPDVEYEDLQMLTGHVVRNKPLMNIKPELLELDPAGVTCANCAVVTLDKTLTPEEIVAKLRLNCCAIVRCTAAQEAAAAAVAVNVAQIKVTDVVKEEKDPDTLYRTGVELTL
;
A
#
# COMPACT_ATOMS: atom_id res chain seq x y z
N MET A 1 -33.09 -5.88 31.11
CA MET A 1 -32.12 -4.76 30.88
C MET A 1 -31.70 -4.80 29.42
N LYS A 2 -31.32 -3.66 28.85
CA LYS A 2 -30.92 -3.59 27.42
C LYS A 2 -29.47 -4.06 27.26
N LYS A 3 -29.18 -4.66 26.11
CA LYS A 3 -27.81 -4.97 25.69
C LYS A 3 -27.24 -3.79 24.89
N LEU A 4 -25.93 -3.60 24.89
CA LEU A 4 -25.24 -2.58 24.11
C LEU A 4 -24.19 -3.24 23.20
N ASN A 5 -24.27 -2.96 21.90
CA ASN A 5 -23.27 -3.36 20.92
C ASN A 5 -22.66 -2.13 20.28
N VAL A 6 -21.34 -1.96 20.44
CA VAL A 6 -20.57 -0.82 19.94
C VAL A 6 -19.58 -1.29 18.89
N LYS A 7 -19.60 -0.64 17.71
CA LYS A 7 -18.59 -0.84 16.68
C LYS A 7 -17.93 0.49 16.34
N ALA A 8 -16.63 0.59 16.59
CA ALA A 8 -15.88 1.82 16.34
C ALA A 8 -14.50 1.53 15.74
N VAL A 9 -13.90 2.49 15.06
CA VAL A 9 -12.48 2.40 14.74
C VAL A 9 -11.67 2.71 16.02
N VAL A 10 -12.09 3.72 16.75
CA VAL A 10 -11.50 4.09 18.05
C VAL A 10 -12.60 4.27 19.07
N ILE A 11 -12.40 3.69 20.27
CA ILE A 11 -13.28 3.90 21.42
C ILE A 11 -12.49 4.40 22.62
N ASP A 12 -12.96 5.49 23.22
CA ASP A 12 -12.41 6.03 24.47
C ASP A 12 -13.29 5.60 25.65
N LEU A 13 -12.74 4.71 26.47
CA LEU A 13 -13.38 4.17 27.67
C LEU A 13 -12.82 4.78 28.96
N ARG A 14 -11.88 5.73 28.88
CA ARG A 14 -11.19 6.29 30.07
C ARG A 14 -12.12 6.96 31.04
N HIS A 15 -13.22 7.53 30.55
CA HIS A 15 -14.18 8.27 31.36
C HIS A 15 -15.49 7.52 31.61
N VAL A 16 -15.58 6.24 31.19
CA VAL A 16 -16.79 5.45 31.40
C VAL A 16 -17.11 5.38 32.88
N SER A 17 -18.38 5.61 33.22
CA SER A 17 -18.87 5.57 34.62
C SER A 17 -19.41 4.19 34.99
N GLU A 18 -19.37 3.88 36.27
CA GLU A 18 -19.98 2.65 36.80
C GLU A 18 -21.49 2.60 36.52
N GLU A 19 -22.17 3.77 36.59
CA GLU A 19 -23.59 3.88 36.29
C GLU A 19 -23.88 3.53 34.84
N THR A 20 -23.04 3.95 33.89
CA THR A 20 -23.16 3.58 32.47
C THR A 20 -23.04 2.06 32.29
N LEU A 21 -22.04 1.43 32.90
CA LEU A 21 -21.84 -0.01 32.78
C LEU A 21 -22.98 -0.82 33.44
N ALA A 22 -23.46 -0.37 34.61
CA ALA A 22 -24.56 -1.02 35.31
C ALA A 22 -25.92 -0.91 34.62
N SER A 23 -26.08 0.04 33.69
CA SER A 23 -27.33 0.24 32.93
C SER A 23 -27.61 -0.82 31.89
N TYR A 24 -26.61 -1.65 31.55
CA TYR A 24 -26.71 -2.70 30.54
C TYR A 24 -26.50 -4.11 31.15
N GLU A 25 -27.23 -5.08 30.63
CA GLU A 25 -27.08 -6.50 31.01
C GLU A 25 -25.82 -7.11 30.38
N HIS A 26 -25.48 -6.65 29.16
CA HIS A 26 -24.30 -7.08 28.44
C HIS A 26 -23.83 -5.95 27.51
N ILE A 27 -22.53 -5.73 27.48
CA ILE A 27 -21.88 -4.73 26.59
C ILE A 27 -20.88 -5.46 25.72
N GLN A 28 -21.05 -5.36 24.40
CA GLN A 28 -20.11 -5.89 23.43
C GLN A 28 -19.48 -4.75 22.65
N ILE A 29 -18.16 -4.69 22.65
CA ILE A 29 -17.39 -3.61 22.02
C ILE A 29 -16.43 -4.23 21.01
N HIS A 30 -16.57 -3.81 19.74
CA HIS A 30 -15.63 -4.14 18.68
C HIS A 30 -14.93 -2.88 18.23
N ALA A 31 -13.59 -2.84 18.33
CA ALA A 31 -12.81 -1.67 17.94
C ALA A 31 -11.46 -2.03 17.34
N ALA A 32 -10.90 -1.17 16.50
CA ALA A 32 -9.49 -1.31 16.12
C ALA A 32 -8.57 -0.84 17.25
N LEU A 33 -8.95 0.25 17.94
CA LEU A 33 -8.24 0.78 19.11
C LEU A 33 -9.22 1.07 20.25
N ALA A 34 -8.96 0.53 21.43
CA ALA A 34 -9.63 0.90 22.66
C ALA A 34 -8.67 1.63 23.59
N MET A 35 -9.10 2.78 24.11
CA MET A 35 -8.35 3.55 25.12
C MET A 35 -9.00 3.34 26.49
N THR A 36 -8.21 2.86 27.44
CA THR A 36 -8.60 2.60 28.83
C THR A 36 -7.77 3.45 29.80
N SER A 37 -8.13 3.41 31.06
CA SER A 37 -7.28 3.91 32.15
C SER A 37 -7.20 2.86 33.26
N PRO A 38 -6.22 2.95 34.17
CA PRO A 38 -6.12 2.01 35.29
C PRO A 38 -7.43 1.89 36.10
N ARG A 39 -8.16 2.99 36.24
CA ARG A 39 -9.46 3.03 36.89
C ARG A 39 -10.51 2.25 36.08
N THR A 40 -10.60 2.49 34.78
CA THR A 40 -11.64 1.87 33.94
C THR A 40 -11.35 0.41 33.63
N GLU A 41 -10.10 0.00 33.55
CA GLU A 41 -9.77 -1.43 33.44
C GLU A 41 -10.30 -2.24 34.64
N ALA A 42 -10.12 -1.69 35.84
CA ALA A 42 -10.68 -2.30 37.05
C ALA A 42 -12.21 -2.31 37.08
N LEU A 43 -12.87 -1.31 36.49
CA LEU A 43 -14.33 -1.27 36.35
C LEU A 43 -14.82 -2.27 35.27
N LEU A 44 -14.24 -2.27 34.10
CA LEU A 44 -14.63 -3.17 33.01
C LEU A 44 -14.58 -4.64 33.44
N ALA A 45 -13.61 -5.01 34.28
CA ALA A 45 -13.49 -6.36 34.80
C ALA A 45 -14.63 -6.78 35.78
N LYS A 46 -15.39 -5.83 36.33
CA LYS A 46 -16.50 -6.10 37.25
C LYS A 46 -17.86 -6.28 36.57
N TYR A 47 -17.97 -5.81 35.33
CA TYR A 47 -19.23 -5.79 34.56
C TYR A 47 -19.17 -6.74 33.37
N PRO A 48 -20.31 -7.18 32.84
CA PRO A 48 -20.37 -8.09 31.69
C PRO A 48 -20.03 -7.34 30.39
N VAL A 49 -18.78 -6.92 30.26
CA VAL A 49 -18.22 -6.23 29.11
C VAL A 49 -17.30 -7.16 28.35
N GLU A 50 -17.63 -7.39 27.10
CA GLU A 50 -16.79 -8.10 26.13
C GLU A 50 -16.10 -7.07 25.24
N LEU A 51 -14.78 -6.95 25.39
CA LEU A 51 -13.95 -6.03 24.61
C LEU A 51 -13.12 -6.80 23.59
N ASP A 52 -13.53 -6.73 22.34
CA ASP A 52 -12.83 -7.26 21.19
C ASP A 52 -12.17 -6.08 20.44
N ALA A 53 -10.89 -5.85 20.72
CA ALA A 53 -10.13 -4.77 20.10
C ALA A 53 -8.78 -5.27 19.59
N THR A 54 -8.40 -4.83 18.38
CA THR A 54 -7.09 -5.15 17.80
C THR A 54 -5.95 -4.63 18.69
N SER A 55 -6.16 -3.48 19.34
CA SER A 55 -5.21 -2.88 20.29
C SER A 55 -5.95 -2.23 21.45
N VAL A 56 -5.47 -2.49 22.67
CA VAL A 56 -5.93 -1.80 23.89
C VAL A 56 -4.75 -1.01 24.46
N GLN A 57 -4.97 0.30 24.71
CA GLN A 57 -3.96 1.20 25.22
C GLN A 57 -4.45 1.86 26.50
N CYS A 58 -3.68 1.70 27.58
CA CYS A 58 -3.98 2.29 28.87
C CYS A 58 -3.26 3.64 29.03
N TYR A 59 -4.03 4.68 29.35
CA TYR A 59 -3.54 6.05 29.60
C TYR A 59 -4.12 6.58 30.91
N ASP A 60 -3.44 7.56 31.49
CA ASP A 60 -4.02 8.29 32.64
C ASP A 60 -5.33 9.00 32.23
N ASP A 61 -6.28 9.13 33.15
CA ASP A 61 -7.56 9.81 32.92
C ASP A 61 -7.38 11.26 32.44
N ASP A 62 -6.32 11.95 32.90
CA ASP A 62 -5.98 13.34 32.56
C ASP A 62 -5.14 13.49 31.29
N ALA A 63 -4.76 12.37 30.62
CA ALA A 63 -3.97 12.43 29.42
C ALA A 63 -4.77 13.03 28.26
N LYS A 64 -4.24 14.09 27.65
CA LYS A 64 -4.81 14.68 26.43
C LYS A 64 -4.43 13.80 25.22
N VAL A 65 -5.39 13.09 24.66
CA VAL A 65 -5.17 12.27 23.47
C VAL A 65 -5.59 13.07 22.23
N ASN A 66 -4.62 13.31 21.35
CA ASN A 66 -4.85 13.99 20.07
C ASN A 66 -4.71 12.95 18.96
N MET A 67 -5.73 12.80 18.11
CA MET A 67 -5.72 11.92 16.97
C MET A 67 -5.66 12.71 15.66
N VAL A 68 -4.80 12.28 14.75
CA VAL A 68 -4.67 12.84 13.40
C VAL A 68 -4.81 11.72 12.38
N ASN A 69 -5.81 11.83 11.51
CA ASN A 69 -5.99 10.93 10.38
C ASN A 69 -5.42 11.59 9.12
N GLY A 70 -4.45 10.90 8.48
CA GLY A 70 -3.79 11.38 7.26
C GLY A 70 -2.35 11.83 7.51
N LYS A 71 -2.00 13.04 7.09
CA LYS A 71 -0.63 13.58 7.18
C LYS A 71 -0.53 14.65 8.24
N THR A 72 0.53 14.57 9.04
CA THR A 72 0.90 15.64 9.97
C THR A 72 2.39 15.96 9.85
N GLU A 73 2.75 17.19 10.22
CA GLU A 73 4.13 17.61 10.32
C GLU A 73 4.37 18.13 11.75
N LEU A 74 5.34 17.55 12.45
CA LEU A 74 5.76 18.00 13.77
C LEU A 74 6.94 18.96 13.63
N THR A 75 6.77 20.16 14.16
CA THR A 75 7.77 21.25 14.14
C THR A 75 7.93 21.84 15.55
N ALA A 76 8.88 22.71 15.76
CA ALA A 76 9.05 23.44 17.03
C ALA A 76 7.83 24.27 17.46
N SER A 77 6.92 24.58 16.52
CA SER A 77 5.70 25.35 16.82
C SER A 77 4.62 24.54 17.54
N HIS A 78 4.68 23.22 17.49
CA HIS A 78 3.74 22.34 18.20
C HIS A 78 4.14 22.25 19.67
N LYS A 79 3.27 22.75 20.54
CA LYS A 79 3.50 22.73 22.00
C LYS A 79 2.40 21.89 22.65
N PRO A 80 2.64 20.59 22.87
CA PRO A 80 1.68 19.76 23.60
C PRO A 80 1.55 20.26 25.06
N GLU A 81 0.34 20.25 25.57
CA GLU A 81 0.05 20.63 26.93
C GLU A 81 -0.11 19.41 27.83
N GLY A 82 0.52 19.45 29.01
CA GLY A 82 0.40 18.37 29.99
C GLY A 82 0.89 17.02 29.51
N LYS A 83 0.28 15.94 29.96
CA LYS A 83 0.55 14.56 29.52
C LYS A 83 -0.15 14.27 28.19
N SER A 84 0.38 14.84 27.11
CA SER A 84 -0.22 14.67 25.79
C SER A 84 0.23 13.38 25.11
N VAL A 85 -0.72 12.69 24.50
CA VAL A 85 -0.50 11.53 23.60
C VAL A 85 -0.92 11.93 22.20
N LEU A 86 -0.07 11.66 21.22
CA LEU A 86 -0.39 11.86 19.81
C LEU A 86 -0.54 10.52 19.11
N ILE A 87 -1.66 10.31 18.43
CA ILE A 87 -1.92 9.16 17.59
C ILE A 87 -2.05 9.64 16.14
N VAL A 88 -1.21 9.13 15.25
CA VAL A 88 -1.24 9.48 13.83
C VAL A 88 -1.59 8.23 13.02
N ASN A 89 -2.76 8.25 12.37
CA ASN A 89 -3.16 7.21 11.43
C ASN A 89 -2.80 7.69 10.02
N GLY A 90 -1.57 7.41 9.57
CA GLY A 90 -1.07 7.85 8.28
C GLY A 90 0.41 8.22 8.26
N LYS A 91 0.77 9.45 7.89
CA LYS A 91 2.15 9.88 7.77
C LYS A 91 2.51 11.01 8.72
N ALA A 92 3.52 10.81 9.56
CA ALA A 92 4.14 11.85 10.38
C ALA A 92 5.47 12.30 9.76
N ASN A 93 5.59 13.59 9.43
CA ASN A 93 6.86 14.21 9.05
C ASN A 93 7.42 14.92 10.28
N ILE A 94 8.65 14.61 10.64
CA ILE A 94 9.35 15.26 11.75
C ILE A 94 10.32 16.28 11.16
N ALA A 95 10.09 17.54 11.46
CA ALA A 95 10.98 18.61 11.03
C ALA A 95 12.28 18.62 11.87
N ALA A 96 13.36 19.17 11.32
CA ALA A 96 14.66 19.20 12.00
C ALA A 96 14.64 19.96 13.33
N ASP A 97 13.71 20.89 13.50
CA ASP A 97 13.51 21.68 14.72
C ASP A 97 12.54 21.06 15.74
N ALA A 98 12.01 19.87 15.47
CA ALA A 98 10.97 19.23 16.29
C ALA A 98 11.47 18.55 17.58
N GLY A 99 12.76 18.61 17.89
CA GLY A 99 13.35 17.87 19.03
C GLY A 99 12.66 18.12 20.35
N ASP A 100 12.39 19.37 20.70
CA ASP A 100 11.72 19.74 21.97
C ASP A 100 10.24 19.35 21.95
N THR A 101 9.59 19.45 20.79
CA THR A 101 8.22 18.98 20.60
C THR A 101 8.10 17.47 20.87
N LEU A 102 9.00 16.67 20.32
CA LEU A 102 9.02 15.22 20.58
C LEU A 102 9.21 14.89 22.05
N ARG A 103 10.10 15.61 22.76
CA ARG A 103 10.32 15.42 24.19
C ARG A 103 9.12 15.80 25.04
N ALA A 104 8.36 16.82 24.60
CA ALA A 104 7.20 17.32 25.32
C ALA A 104 5.99 16.39 25.26
N TYR A 105 5.88 15.52 24.23
CA TYR A 105 4.86 14.48 24.22
C TYR A 105 5.19 13.36 25.24
N GLY A 106 4.18 12.91 25.97
CA GLY A 106 4.28 11.72 26.82
C GLY A 106 4.46 10.45 25.99
N LYS A 107 3.70 10.31 24.90
CA LYS A 107 3.77 9.20 23.94
C LYS A 107 3.32 9.64 22.56
N ILE A 108 3.95 9.10 21.53
CA ILE A 108 3.53 9.28 20.13
C ILE A 108 3.34 7.89 19.52
N ILE A 109 2.20 7.66 18.88
CA ILE A 109 1.90 6.40 18.17
C ILE A 109 1.65 6.75 16.72
N VAL A 110 2.35 6.10 15.80
CA VAL A 110 2.15 6.31 14.36
C VAL A 110 1.79 4.98 13.70
N ASN A 111 0.53 4.88 13.29
CA ASN A 111 0.04 3.77 12.48
C ASN A 111 0.23 4.13 11.00
N GLY A 112 1.42 3.82 10.47
CA GLY A 112 1.78 4.16 9.10
C GLY A 112 3.25 4.53 8.96
N LYS A 113 3.55 5.72 8.45
CA LYS A 113 4.92 6.10 8.11
C LYS A 113 5.42 7.30 8.90
N VAL A 114 6.64 7.19 9.41
CA VAL A 114 7.40 8.32 9.97
C VAL A 114 8.53 8.68 9.01
N LEU A 115 8.69 9.97 8.75
CA LEU A 115 9.83 10.55 8.04
C LEU A 115 10.54 11.52 8.98
N CYS A 116 11.83 11.30 9.25
CA CYS A 116 12.58 12.17 10.15
C CYS A 116 14.03 12.40 9.69
N PRO A 117 14.67 13.49 10.10
CA PRO A 117 16.10 13.72 9.90
C PRO A 117 16.94 12.78 10.76
N ALA A 118 18.14 12.47 10.30
CA ALA A 118 19.06 11.52 10.96
C ALA A 118 19.38 11.92 12.42
N GLY A 119 19.58 13.21 12.67
CA GLY A 119 19.86 13.72 14.02
C GLY A 119 18.72 13.53 15.03
N LEU A 120 17.48 13.29 14.55
CA LEU A 120 16.33 13.02 15.43
C LEU A 120 15.91 11.54 15.45
N ALA A 121 16.53 10.67 14.66
CA ALA A 121 16.12 9.27 14.54
C ALA A 121 16.13 8.53 15.88
N GLY A 122 17.17 8.74 16.72
CA GLY A 122 17.26 8.15 18.05
C GLY A 122 16.12 8.60 18.97
N LEU A 123 15.82 9.91 18.99
CA LEU A 123 14.73 10.45 19.77
C LEU A 123 13.35 9.97 19.28
N VAL A 124 13.17 9.85 17.97
CA VAL A 124 11.95 9.29 17.36
C VAL A 124 11.77 7.83 17.78
N THR A 125 12.82 7.03 17.75
CA THR A 125 12.74 5.62 18.18
C THR A 125 12.43 5.49 19.68
N GLU A 126 12.93 6.41 20.51
CA GLU A 126 12.64 6.45 21.94
C GLU A 126 11.19 6.85 22.24
N LYS A 127 10.69 7.90 21.58
CA LYS A 127 9.39 8.55 21.90
C LYS A 127 8.21 8.00 21.11
N CYS A 128 8.45 7.39 19.95
CA CYS A 128 7.40 6.95 19.05
C CYS A 128 7.26 5.43 19.03
N THR A 129 6.03 4.94 19.18
CA THR A 129 5.67 3.58 18.77
C THR A 129 5.25 3.65 17.30
N ILE A 130 5.99 2.98 16.42
CA ILE A 130 5.77 3.04 14.97
C ILE A 130 5.24 1.68 14.49
N ASN A 131 3.96 1.65 14.14
CA ASN A 131 3.32 0.50 13.51
C ASN A 131 3.35 0.71 11.99
N GLY A 132 4.52 0.47 11.39
CA GLY A 132 4.73 0.71 9.97
C GLY A 132 6.19 0.99 9.62
N LYS A 133 6.46 2.03 8.81
CA LYS A 133 7.78 2.30 8.24
C LYS A 133 8.40 3.57 8.79
N LEU A 134 9.66 3.47 9.25
CA LEU A 134 10.51 4.63 9.54
C LEU A 134 11.42 4.92 8.34
N ALA A 135 11.38 6.14 7.83
CA ALA A 135 12.29 6.64 6.80
C ALA A 135 13.15 7.76 7.39
N VAL A 136 14.45 7.60 7.29
CA VAL A 136 15.42 8.56 7.83
C VAL A 136 16.18 9.21 6.67
N TYR A 137 16.30 10.53 6.68
CA TYR A 137 17.06 11.28 5.68
C TYR A 137 18.21 12.05 6.32
N PRO A 138 19.32 12.30 5.60
CA PRO A 138 20.45 13.11 6.09
C PRO A 138 20.01 14.52 6.45
N ASP A 139 20.50 15.06 7.57
CA ASP A 139 20.07 16.35 8.13
C ASP A 139 20.21 17.53 7.17
N GLU A 140 21.28 17.52 6.34
CA GLU A 140 21.56 18.57 5.35
C GLU A 140 20.83 18.38 4.02
N ALA A 141 20.06 17.29 3.86
CA ALA A 141 19.45 16.96 2.58
C ALA A 141 18.20 17.80 2.28
N VAL A 142 18.07 18.17 1.02
CA VAL A 142 16.82 18.67 0.45
C VAL A 142 15.92 17.46 0.18
N VAL A 143 14.84 17.34 0.94
CA VAL A 143 13.89 16.21 0.82
C VAL A 143 12.96 16.42 -0.37
N LEU A 144 13.05 15.51 -1.34
CA LEU A 144 12.20 15.46 -2.51
C LEU A 144 11.13 14.37 -2.35
N LYS A 145 10.03 14.45 -3.13
CA LYS A 145 8.91 13.53 -2.99
C LYS A 145 8.87 12.53 -4.15
N GLY A 146 8.73 11.26 -3.81
CA GLY A 146 8.48 10.20 -4.79
C GLY A 146 9.65 9.92 -5.73
N THR A 147 9.35 9.48 -6.95
CA THR A 147 10.34 9.30 -8.02
C THR A 147 10.76 10.66 -8.57
N VAL A 148 12.05 10.92 -8.60
CA VAL A 148 12.63 12.20 -9.04
C VAL A 148 13.33 12.02 -10.38
N LYS A 149 12.81 12.67 -11.42
CA LYS A 149 13.45 12.65 -12.75
C LYS A 149 14.59 13.67 -12.79
N LEU A 150 15.78 13.20 -13.10
CA LEU A 150 16.92 14.06 -13.40
C LEU A 150 16.84 14.44 -14.88
N ASP A 151 16.13 15.52 -15.14
CA ASP A 151 15.88 16.08 -16.46
C ASP A 151 16.45 17.49 -16.58
N ARG A 152 16.24 18.13 -17.74
CA ARG A 152 16.65 19.51 -17.97
C ARG A 152 16.04 20.48 -16.92
N SER A 153 14.81 20.24 -16.47
CA SER A 153 14.16 21.09 -15.48
C SER A 153 14.82 20.98 -14.11
N PHE A 154 15.21 19.77 -13.74
CA PHE A 154 16.01 19.53 -12.53
C PHE A 154 17.38 20.21 -12.66
N LEU A 155 18.10 19.99 -13.75
CA LEU A 155 19.40 20.58 -14.01
C LEU A 155 19.38 22.11 -13.84
N LEU A 156 18.38 22.80 -14.39
CA LEU A 156 18.31 24.25 -14.29
C LEU A 156 18.15 24.75 -12.85
N ARG A 157 17.43 24.02 -12.00
CA ARG A 157 17.13 24.40 -10.61
C ARG A 157 18.13 23.85 -9.59
N ALA A 158 18.89 22.86 -9.96
CA ALA A 158 19.82 22.18 -9.05
C ALA A 158 20.90 23.12 -8.54
N GLN A 159 21.25 23.01 -7.27
CA GLN A 159 22.31 23.72 -6.55
C GLN A 159 23.27 22.73 -5.91
N ALA A 160 24.44 23.19 -5.46
CA ALA A 160 25.43 22.39 -4.75
C ALA A 160 24.89 21.91 -3.37
N ARG A 161 24.05 20.89 -3.37
CA ARG A 161 23.37 20.34 -2.18
C ARG A 161 23.23 18.85 -2.30
N LEU A 162 23.03 18.20 -1.16
CA LEU A 162 22.54 16.81 -1.11
C LEU A 162 21.03 16.80 -1.32
N TYR A 163 20.56 16.05 -2.29
CA TYR A 163 19.14 15.80 -2.55
C TYR A 163 18.80 14.38 -2.11
N TRP A 164 17.72 14.22 -1.38
CA TRP A 164 17.25 12.94 -0.89
C TRP A 164 15.82 12.67 -1.32
N THR A 165 15.54 11.42 -1.67
CA THR A 165 14.17 10.93 -1.89
C THR A 165 14.00 9.55 -1.26
N GLU A 166 12.78 9.28 -0.80
CA GLU A 166 12.43 7.96 -0.23
C GLU A 166 12.19 6.88 -1.27
N LYS A 167 12.09 7.26 -2.56
CA LYS A 167 11.88 6.31 -3.66
C LYS A 167 13.15 6.16 -4.49
N GLN A 168 13.27 6.92 -5.55
CA GLN A 168 14.37 6.75 -6.51
C GLN A 168 14.62 8.01 -7.33
N PHE A 169 15.85 8.11 -7.85
CA PHE A 169 16.19 9.04 -8.92
C PHE A 169 16.18 8.31 -10.26
N VAL A 170 15.81 9.02 -11.32
CA VAL A 170 15.71 8.47 -12.69
C VAL A 170 16.37 9.42 -13.68
N ALA A 171 17.46 8.99 -14.30
CA ALA A 171 18.22 9.72 -15.30
C ALA A 171 18.23 8.94 -16.62
N VAL A 172 17.15 9.05 -17.38
CA VAL A 172 16.92 8.29 -18.62
C VAL A 172 16.63 9.16 -19.85
N ASP A 173 16.69 10.49 -19.70
CA ASP A 173 16.60 11.40 -20.83
C ASP A 173 17.98 11.47 -21.53
N PRO A 174 18.13 10.93 -22.75
CA PRO A 174 19.41 10.93 -23.45
C PRO A 174 19.96 12.35 -23.77
N LYS A 175 19.11 13.38 -23.63
CA LYS A 175 19.49 14.78 -23.82
C LYS A 175 19.93 15.47 -22.53
N LEU A 176 19.96 14.76 -21.40
CA LEU A 176 20.43 15.32 -20.14
C LEU A 176 21.93 15.63 -20.22
N ASP A 177 22.31 16.86 -19.96
CA ASP A 177 23.71 17.25 -19.80
C ASP A 177 24.19 16.86 -18.39
N VAL A 178 24.67 15.63 -18.27
CA VAL A 178 25.14 15.07 -17.00
C VAL A 178 26.43 15.74 -16.52
N ALA A 179 27.27 16.21 -17.44
CA ALA A 179 28.49 16.92 -17.08
C ALA A 179 28.18 18.29 -16.45
N ALA A 180 27.22 19.02 -17.01
CA ALA A 180 26.75 20.24 -16.40
C ALA A 180 26.06 20.00 -15.05
N LEU A 181 25.36 18.90 -14.88
CA LEU A 181 24.76 18.53 -13.60
C LEU A 181 25.83 18.23 -12.53
N ALA A 182 26.85 17.45 -12.89
CA ALA A 182 27.97 17.13 -12.02
C ALA A 182 28.78 18.40 -11.64
N ALA A 183 29.00 19.29 -12.60
CA ALA A 183 29.72 20.55 -12.37
C ALA A 183 29.03 21.49 -11.37
N LYS A 184 27.70 21.29 -11.11
CA LYS A 184 26.98 22.03 -10.07
C LYS A 184 27.30 21.57 -8.65
N GLY A 185 28.04 20.50 -8.46
CA GLY A 185 28.38 19.95 -7.15
C GLY A 185 27.17 19.35 -6.42
N VAL A 186 26.20 18.83 -7.15
CA VAL A 186 25.03 18.12 -6.59
C VAL A 186 25.46 16.76 -6.04
N ARG A 187 24.75 16.28 -5.03
CA ARG A 187 24.85 14.91 -4.52
C ARG A 187 23.45 14.35 -4.32
N PHE A 188 23.34 13.03 -4.40
CA PHE A 188 22.06 12.32 -4.32
C PHE A 188 22.12 11.20 -3.29
N ALA A 189 21.03 11.02 -2.56
CA ALA A 189 20.82 9.89 -1.66
C ALA A 189 19.40 9.36 -1.85
N ALA A 190 19.29 8.10 -2.17
CA ALA A 190 18.02 7.38 -2.32
C ALA A 190 18.26 5.87 -2.17
N PRO A 191 17.19 5.06 -1.94
CA PRO A 191 17.32 3.61 -2.01
C PRO A 191 17.80 3.12 -3.37
N LYS A 192 17.28 3.72 -4.47
CA LYS A 192 17.58 3.31 -5.85
C LYS A 192 17.83 4.50 -6.77
N ALA A 193 18.63 4.29 -7.80
CA ALA A 193 18.76 5.20 -8.94
C ALA A 193 18.80 4.42 -10.25
N ILE A 194 18.02 4.87 -11.22
CA ILE A 194 17.91 4.28 -12.56
C ILE A 194 18.64 5.19 -13.53
N LEU A 195 19.67 4.69 -14.17
CA LEU A 195 20.57 5.46 -15.03
C LEU A 195 20.71 4.77 -16.39
N LEU A 196 20.79 5.56 -17.47
CA LEU A 196 21.29 5.01 -18.73
C LEU A 196 22.78 4.68 -18.60
N GLU A 197 23.22 3.62 -19.24
CA GLU A 197 24.61 3.14 -19.24
C GLU A 197 25.61 4.25 -19.56
N GLN A 198 25.32 5.08 -20.57
CA GLN A 198 26.13 6.23 -20.98
C GLN A 198 26.32 7.32 -19.90
N PHE A 199 25.51 7.31 -18.85
CA PHE A 199 25.57 8.29 -17.75
C PHE A 199 26.29 7.78 -16.51
N THR A 200 26.55 6.47 -16.45
CA THR A 200 26.99 5.79 -15.24
C THR A 200 28.31 6.36 -14.71
N GLU A 201 29.33 6.54 -15.57
CA GLU A 201 30.62 7.06 -15.13
C GLU A 201 30.54 8.45 -14.51
N THR A 202 29.64 9.31 -15.04
CA THR A 202 29.50 10.69 -14.56
C THR A 202 28.57 10.80 -13.36
N LEU A 203 27.47 10.04 -13.32
CA LEU A 203 26.44 10.18 -12.29
C LEU A 203 26.66 9.27 -11.09
N ALA A 204 27.19 8.06 -11.26
CA ALA A 204 27.38 7.14 -10.14
C ALA A 204 28.16 7.75 -8.96
N PRO A 205 29.24 8.52 -9.17
CA PRO A 205 29.98 9.16 -8.08
C PRO A 205 29.19 10.21 -7.30
N LEU A 206 28.07 10.70 -7.85
CA LEU A 206 27.23 11.71 -7.20
C LEU A 206 26.24 11.09 -6.22
N PHE A 207 26.00 9.77 -6.29
CA PHE A 207 25.15 9.04 -5.38
C PHE A 207 25.91 8.59 -4.13
N THR A 208 25.17 8.44 -3.04
CA THR A 208 25.72 7.81 -1.82
C THR A 208 25.95 6.32 -2.04
N GLU A 209 26.93 5.75 -1.35
CA GLU A 209 27.34 4.34 -1.48
C GLU A 209 26.20 3.34 -1.23
N ASN A 210 25.21 3.72 -0.42
CA ASN A 210 24.05 2.89 -0.12
C ASN A 210 22.93 2.95 -1.20
N THR A 211 23.13 3.71 -2.27
CA THR A 211 22.15 3.79 -3.37
C THR A 211 22.37 2.63 -4.33
N GLU A 212 21.39 1.78 -4.50
CA GLU A 212 21.38 0.75 -5.55
C GLU A 212 21.30 1.40 -6.92
N LEU A 213 22.24 1.12 -7.81
CA LEU A 213 22.26 1.65 -9.17
C LEU A 213 21.73 0.59 -10.15
N ILE A 214 20.63 0.90 -10.80
CA ILE A 214 20.06 0.12 -11.91
C ILE A 214 20.50 0.78 -13.20
N VAL A 215 21.36 0.09 -13.95
CA VAL A 215 21.94 0.59 -15.20
C VAL A 215 21.18 0.00 -16.37
N LEU A 216 20.58 0.86 -17.18
CA LEU A 216 19.79 0.46 -18.33
C LEU A 216 20.62 0.56 -19.62
N PRO A 217 20.54 -0.43 -20.53
CA PRO A 217 21.16 -0.36 -21.84
C PRO A 217 20.73 0.89 -22.63
N GLU A 218 21.59 1.35 -23.53
CA GLU A 218 21.26 2.47 -24.41
C GLU A 218 20.00 2.15 -25.26
N GLY A 219 19.14 3.14 -25.41
CA GLY A 219 17.89 3.02 -26.15
C GLY A 219 16.73 2.40 -25.38
N THR A 220 16.90 2.07 -24.09
CA THR A 220 15.82 1.56 -23.24
C THR A 220 14.75 2.62 -23.00
N ALA A 221 13.52 2.30 -23.35
CA ALA A 221 12.36 3.10 -22.99
C ALA A 221 11.92 2.81 -21.55
N VAL A 222 11.68 3.86 -20.78
CA VAL A 222 11.24 3.70 -19.38
C VAL A 222 9.79 4.10 -19.24
N VAL A 223 9.00 3.21 -18.64
CA VAL A 223 7.58 3.40 -18.31
C VAL A 223 7.42 3.55 -16.79
N ASP A 224 6.76 4.63 -16.36
CA ASP A 224 6.66 5.01 -14.93
C ASP A 224 5.58 4.27 -14.14
N ASP A 225 4.72 3.52 -14.82
CA ASP A 225 3.51 2.88 -14.27
C ASP A 225 3.34 1.51 -14.92
N ASP A 226 2.26 0.80 -14.62
CA ASP A 226 1.94 -0.46 -15.24
C ASP A 226 1.91 -0.36 -16.77
N PHE A 227 2.34 -1.41 -17.44
CA PHE A 227 2.51 -1.44 -18.87
C PHE A 227 1.77 -2.61 -19.51
N GLU A 228 1.08 -2.35 -20.61
CA GLU A 228 0.50 -3.38 -21.43
C GLU A 228 1.30 -3.52 -22.74
N LEU A 229 1.92 -4.68 -22.94
CA LEU A 229 2.62 -5.00 -24.17
C LEU A 229 1.61 -5.46 -25.23
N THR A 230 1.40 -4.61 -26.20
CA THR A 230 0.56 -4.83 -27.39
C THR A 230 1.39 -4.50 -28.64
N PRO A 231 0.98 -4.86 -29.85
CA PRO A 231 1.63 -4.40 -31.08
C PRO A 231 1.76 -2.87 -31.16
N LYS A 232 0.74 -2.16 -30.65
CA LYS A 232 0.73 -0.69 -30.64
C LYS A 232 1.75 -0.09 -29.66
N THR A 233 1.83 -0.62 -28.45
CA THR A 233 2.77 -0.13 -27.45
C THR A 233 4.20 -0.51 -27.80
N PHE A 234 4.43 -1.70 -28.34
CA PHE A 234 5.73 -2.10 -28.88
C PHE A 234 6.22 -1.15 -29.98
N HIS A 235 5.36 -0.78 -30.92
CA HIS A 235 5.72 0.19 -31.95
C HIS A 235 6.13 1.56 -31.38
N ARG A 236 5.58 1.93 -30.23
CA ARG A 236 5.89 3.20 -29.56
C ARG A 236 7.17 3.15 -28.72
N TYR A 237 7.39 2.06 -28.00
CA TYR A 237 8.46 1.96 -26.99
C TYR A 237 9.67 1.16 -27.48
N GLY A 238 9.54 0.37 -28.53
CA GLY A 238 10.64 -0.40 -29.12
C GLY A 238 10.90 -1.73 -28.41
N SER A 239 12.08 -2.32 -28.68
CA SER A 239 12.47 -3.67 -28.22
C SER A 239 13.13 -3.70 -26.83
N LYS A 240 13.49 -2.55 -26.26
CA LYS A 240 14.12 -2.46 -24.93
C LYS A 240 13.24 -1.62 -24.01
N ILE A 241 12.66 -2.26 -23.01
CA ILE A 241 11.64 -1.66 -22.14
C ILE A 241 11.98 -1.95 -20.67
N TYR A 242 12.01 -0.90 -19.86
CA TYR A 242 12.05 -0.96 -18.40
C TYR A 242 10.74 -0.42 -17.84
N VAL A 243 10.04 -1.20 -17.03
CA VAL A 243 8.73 -0.84 -16.46
C VAL A 243 8.85 -0.69 -14.94
N MET A 244 8.41 0.45 -14.38
CA MET A 244 8.40 0.71 -12.93
C MET A 244 7.11 0.20 -12.25
N GLY A 245 6.46 -0.78 -12.82
CA GLY A 245 5.22 -1.40 -12.37
C GLY A 245 5.09 -2.80 -12.96
N ASP A 246 3.85 -3.26 -13.09
CA ASP A 246 3.51 -4.56 -13.65
C ASP A 246 3.49 -4.54 -15.20
N VAL A 247 3.77 -5.68 -15.80
CA VAL A 247 3.67 -5.87 -17.25
C VAL A 247 2.56 -6.86 -17.58
N ASN A 248 1.63 -6.42 -18.41
CA ASN A 248 0.59 -7.28 -18.97
C ASN A 248 0.88 -7.54 -20.45
N ILE A 249 1.11 -8.77 -20.85
CA ILE A 249 1.31 -9.15 -22.24
C ILE A 249 -0.06 -9.55 -22.82
N SER A 250 -0.46 -8.88 -23.92
CA SER A 250 -1.76 -9.13 -24.55
C SER A 250 -1.74 -10.39 -25.45
N ASP A 251 -2.92 -10.93 -25.72
CA ASP A 251 -3.07 -12.15 -26.54
C ASP A 251 -2.57 -11.95 -27.98
N ASP A 252 -2.63 -10.71 -28.49
CA ASP A 252 -2.19 -10.33 -29.84
C ASP A 252 -0.70 -9.93 -29.92
N ALA A 253 0.03 -10.02 -28.80
CA ALA A 253 1.44 -9.60 -28.74
C ALA A 253 2.45 -10.64 -29.27
N ALA A 254 2.03 -11.83 -29.71
CA ALA A 254 2.91 -12.93 -30.07
C ALA A 254 4.06 -12.53 -31.07
N GLU A 255 3.72 -11.80 -32.13
CA GLU A 255 4.71 -11.37 -33.12
C GLU A 255 5.71 -10.34 -32.57
N VAL A 256 5.23 -9.42 -31.75
CA VAL A 256 6.08 -8.36 -31.21
C VAL A 256 6.86 -8.81 -29.99
N LEU A 257 6.35 -9.78 -29.23
CA LEU A 257 7.04 -10.36 -28.08
C LEU A 257 8.37 -11.03 -28.50
N GLY A 258 8.38 -11.72 -29.65
CA GLY A 258 9.59 -12.31 -30.21
C GLY A 258 10.64 -11.29 -30.72
N GLN A 259 10.31 -10.00 -30.75
CA GLN A 259 11.21 -8.91 -31.11
C GLN A 259 11.73 -8.13 -29.90
N VAL A 260 11.26 -8.46 -28.68
CA VAL A 260 11.72 -7.83 -27.45
C VAL A 260 13.12 -8.34 -27.13
N GLU A 261 14.05 -7.43 -26.94
CA GLU A 261 15.45 -7.73 -26.62
C GLU A 261 15.73 -7.59 -25.10
N TYR A 262 15.02 -6.68 -24.46
CA TYR A 262 15.20 -6.35 -23.04
C TYR A 262 13.84 -5.98 -22.44
N LEU A 263 13.43 -6.70 -21.41
CA LEU A 263 12.19 -6.42 -20.65
C LEU A 263 12.44 -6.62 -19.17
N HIS A 264 12.62 -5.53 -18.43
CA HIS A 264 12.70 -5.57 -16.98
C HIS A 264 11.47 -4.87 -16.37
N ALA A 265 10.80 -5.54 -15.45
CA ALA A 265 9.67 -5.03 -14.69
C ALA A 265 10.05 -4.97 -13.20
N SER A 266 9.72 -3.85 -12.53
CA SER A 266 9.88 -3.78 -11.07
C SER A 266 8.71 -4.42 -10.31
N GLY A 267 7.75 -4.98 -11.01
CA GLY A 267 6.59 -5.72 -10.51
C GLY A 267 6.41 -7.04 -11.25
N ASP A 268 5.18 -7.52 -11.28
CA ASP A 268 4.81 -8.82 -11.85
C ASP A 268 4.64 -8.74 -13.38
N VAL A 269 4.89 -9.87 -14.02
CA VAL A 269 4.55 -10.06 -15.45
C VAL A 269 3.38 -11.02 -15.55
N SER A 270 2.35 -10.65 -16.31
CA SER A 270 1.25 -11.54 -16.65
C SER A 270 1.14 -11.75 -18.17
N LEU A 271 1.02 -13.00 -18.60
CA LEU A 271 0.92 -13.34 -20.03
C LEU A 271 0.01 -14.54 -20.28
N PRO A 272 -0.59 -14.64 -21.49
CA PRO A 272 -1.27 -15.85 -21.92
C PRO A 272 -0.32 -17.05 -21.92
N ALA A 273 -0.76 -18.20 -21.40
CA ALA A 273 0.06 -19.41 -21.34
C ALA A 273 0.58 -19.84 -22.73
N ALA A 274 -0.17 -19.54 -23.80
CA ALA A 274 0.27 -19.81 -25.17
C ALA A 274 1.53 -19.03 -25.61
N LEU A 275 1.91 -17.98 -24.88
CA LEU A 275 3.09 -17.16 -25.20
C LEU A 275 4.31 -17.47 -24.32
N GLU A 276 4.22 -18.47 -23.46
CA GLU A 276 5.26 -18.86 -22.52
C GLU A 276 6.62 -19.07 -23.17
N ASP A 277 6.67 -19.91 -24.21
CA ASP A 277 7.92 -20.23 -24.91
C ASP A 277 8.55 -19.00 -25.58
N VAL A 278 7.72 -18.11 -26.12
CA VAL A 278 8.18 -16.86 -26.76
C VAL A 278 8.71 -15.89 -25.70
N PHE A 279 8.06 -15.84 -24.54
CA PHE A 279 8.49 -15.00 -23.42
C PHE A 279 9.85 -15.43 -22.88
N TYR A 280 10.06 -16.72 -22.66
CA TYR A 280 11.35 -17.23 -22.20
C TYR A 280 12.48 -17.16 -23.25
N ALA A 281 12.15 -16.89 -24.51
CA ALA A 281 13.14 -16.63 -25.56
C ALA A 281 13.67 -15.17 -25.54
N ILE A 282 13.11 -14.26 -24.73
CA ILE A 282 13.62 -12.90 -24.58
C ILE A 282 15.04 -12.97 -24.00
N PRO A 283 16.05 -12.32 -24.65
CA PRO A 283 17.45 -12.44 -24.24
C PRO A 283 17.74 -11.93 -22.83
N ASP A 284 17.06 -10.90 -22.40
CA ASP A 284 17.27 -10.27 -21.09
C ASP A 284 15.91 -9.89 -20.48
N VAL A 285 15.50 -10.62 -19.44
CA VAL A 285 14.19 -10.45 -18.79
C VAL A 285 14.32 -10.57 -17.30
N GLU A 286 13.71 -9.59 -16.56
CA GLU A 286 13.67 -9.55 -15.10
C GLU A 286 12.29 -9.10 -14.62
N TYR A 287 11.77 -9.72 -13.56
CA TYR A 287 10.46 -9.43 -12.96
C TYR A 287 10.36 -9.96 -11.53
N GLU A 288 9.37 -9.51 -10.73
CA GLU A 288 9.13 -10.04 -9.38
C GLU A 288 8.48 -11.43 -9.43
N ASP A 289 7.33 -11.57 -10.09
CA ASP A 289 6.61 -12.83 -10.22
C ASP A 289 6.00 -12.97 -11.61
N LEU A 290 5.75 -14.23 -12.07
CA LEU A 290 5.21 -14.54 -13.39
C LEU A 290 3.86 -15.22 -13.28
N GLN A 291 2.82 -14.59 -13.85
CA GLN A 291 1.46 -15.08 -13.82
C GLN A 291 1.04 -15.59 -15.20
N MET A 292 0.86 -16.91 -15.32
CA MET A 292 0.32 -17.53 -16.53
C MET A 292 -1.19 -17.45 -16.53
N LEU A 293 -1.77 -16.85 -17.57
CA LEU A 293 -3.20 -16.72 -17.73
C LEU A 293 -3.71 -17.78 -18.71
N THR A 294 -4.69 -18.56 -18.30
CA THR A 294 -5.26 -19.66 -19.08
C THR A 294 -6.71 -19.40 -19.47
N GLY A 295 -7.14 -19.96 -20.58
CA GLY A 295 -8.52 -19.85 -21.06
C GLY A 295 -8.88 -18.47 -21.59
N HIS A 296 -10.18 -18.16 -21.59
CA HIS A 296 -10.66 -16.85 -22.03
C HIS A 296 -10.32 -15.77 -20.98
N VAL A 297 -9.44 -14.84 -21.31
CA VAL A 297 -8.96 -13.80 -20.38
C VAL A 297 -9.81 -12.54 -20.45
N VAL A 298 -10.35 -12.12 -19.31
CA VAL A 298 -11.11 -10.87 -19.13
C VAL A 298 -10.31 -9.95 -18.22
N ARG A 299 -9.90 -8.77 -18.72
CA ARG A 299 -9.05 -7.82 -17.97
C ARG A 299 -9.70 -6.47 -17.77
N ASN A 300 -9.31 -5.80 -16.67
CA ASN A 300 -9.58 -4.37 -16.42
C ASN A 300 -11.06 -4.00 -16.48
N LYS A 301 -11.96 -4.91 -16.05
CA LYS A 301 -13.40 -4.60 -16.02
C LYS A 301 -13.80 -4.01 -14.66
N PRO A 302 -14.53 -2.88 -14.66
CA PRO A 302 -15.06 -2.32 -13.40
C PRO A 302 -16.11 -3.24 -12.77
N LEU A 303 -16.89 -3.94 -13.58
CA LEU A 303 -17.89 -4.93 -13.17
C LEU A 303 -17.85 -6.12 -14.10
N MET A 304 -17.82 -7.32 -13.54
CA MET A 304 -17.86 -8.58 -14.28
C MET A 304 -18.83 -9.56 -13.60
N ASN A 305 -19.73 -10.15 -14.38
CA ASN A 305 -20.64 -11.19 -13.92
C ASN A 305 -20.23 -12.52 -14.58
N ILE A 306 -19.84 -13.48 -13.78
CA ILE A 306 -19.47 -14.83 -14.25
C ILE A 306 -20.73 -15.67 -14.25
N LYS A 307 -21.17 -16.02 -15.45
CA LYS A 307 -22.29 -16.93 -15.71
C LYS A 307 -21.80 -18.26 -16.24
N PRO A 308 -22.57 -19.35 -16.16
CA PRO A 308 -22.17 -20.66 -16.69
C PRO A 308 -21.74 -20.59 -18.17
N GLU A 309 -22.47 -19.82 -19.00
CA GLU A 309 -22.20 -19.70 -20.45
C GLU A 309 -20.82 -19.08 -20.71
N LEU A 310 -20.35 -18.23 -19.81
CA LEU A 310 -19.02 -17.62 -19.96
C LEU A 310 -17.90 -18.64 -19.73
N LEU A 311 -18.08 -19.54 -18.76
CA LEU A 311 -17.11 -20.61 -18.47
C LEU A 311 -16.98 -21.66 -19.58
N GLU A 312 -17.94 -21.67 -20.52
CA GLU A 312 -17.95 -22.59 -21.67
C GLU A 312 -17.32 -21.97 -22.93
N LEU A 313 -16.92 -20.68 -22.90
CA LEU A 313 -16.30 -20.04 -24.06
C LEU A 313 -14.94 -20.63 -24.41
N ASP A 314 -14.24 -21.17 -23.43
CA ASP A 314 -12.93 -21.81 -23.63
C ASP A 314 -12.87 -23.10 -22.81
N PRO A 315 -12.34 -24.21 -23.35
CA PRO A 315 -12.16 -25.44 -22.60
C PRO A 315 -11.35 -25.30 -21.31
N ALA A 316 -10.37 -24.40 -21.29
CA ALA A 316 -9.56 -24.07 -20.12
C ALA A 316 -10.27 -23.12 -19.12
N GLY A 317 -11.48 -22.66 -19.45
CA GLY A 317 -12.30 -21.80 -18.62
C GLY A 317 -12.02 -20.32 -18.81
N VAL A 318 -12.17 -19.53 -17.75
CA VAL A 318 -12.06 -18.06 -17.75
C VAL A 318 -11.09 -17.58 -16.67
N THR A 319 -10.21 -16.67 -17.06
CA THR A 319 -9.37 -15.92 -16.13
C THR A 319 -9.84 -14.47 -16.07
N CYS A 320 -10.23 -14.00 -14.86
CA CYS A 320 -10.50 -12.60 -14.58
C CYS A 320 -9.26 -11.97 -13.96
N ALA A 321 -8.68 -10.95 -14.61
CA ALA A 321 -7.48 -10.26 -14.14
C ALA A 321 -7.74 -8.76 -13.97
N ASN A 322 -7.29 -8.18 -12.84
CA ASN A 322 -7.40 -6.75 -12.53
C ASN A 322 -8.84 -6.21 -12.63
N CYS A 323 -9.84 -7.00 -12.26
CA CYS A 323 -11.25 -6.58 -12.28
C CYS A 323 -11.64 -5.94 -10.92
N ALA A 324 -12.36 -4.81 -10.95
CA ALA A 324 -12.73 -4.14 -9.70
C ALA A 324 -13.79 -4.94 -8.92
N VAL A 325 -14.83 -5.45 -9.57
CA VAL A 325 -15.83 -6.30 -8.94
C VAL A 325 -16.17 -7.48 -9.86
N VAL A 326 -15.97 -8.68 -9.35
CA VAL A 326 -16.40 -9.93 -10.01
C VAL A 326 -17.54 -10.52 -9.20
N THR A 327 -18.68 -10.80 -9.84
CA THR A 327 -19.84 -11.43 -9.21
C THR A 327 -20.05 -12.82 -9.81
N LEU A 328 -20.06 -13.83 -9.00
CA LEU A 328 -20.36 -15.21 -9.41
C LEU A 328 -21.87 -15.41 -9.47
N ASP A 329 -22.37 -15.98 -10.56
CA ASP A 329 -23.78 -16.36 -10.65
C ASP A 329 -24.09 -17.45 -9.61
N LYS A 330 -25.26 -17.35 -9.00
CA LYS A 330 -25.70 -18.28 -7.94
C LYS A 330 -25.86 -19.73 -8.41
N THR A 331 -26.00 -19.94 -9.72
CA THR A 331 -26.16 -21.26 -10.34
C THR A 331 -24.84 -21.99 -10.53
N LEU A 332 -23.70 -21.30 -10.43
CA LEU A 332 -22.38 -21.91 -10.53
C LEU A 332 -22.12 -22.84 -9.33
N THR A 333 -21.73 -24.06 -9.63
CA THR A 333 -21.33 -25.01 -8.59
C THR A 333 -19.89 -24.75 -8.12
N PRO A 334 -19.53 -25.12 -6.89
CA PRO A 334 -18.15 -25.05 -6.41
C PRO A 334 -17.16 -25.78 -7.32
N GLU A 335 -17.57 -26.92 -7.87
CA GLU A 335 -16.76 -27.74 -8.79
C GLU A 335 -16.48 -27.01 -10.10
N GLU A 336 -17.47 -26.34 -10.69
CA GLU A 336 -17.30 -25.53 -11.91
C GLU A 336 -16.36 -24.36 -11.67
N ILE A 337 -16.51 -23.70 -10.52
CA ILE A 337 -15.64 -22.57 -10.11
C ILE A 337 -14.18 -23.04 -10.04
N VAL A 338 -13.92 -24.12 -9.30
CA VAL A 338 -12.55 -24.63 -9.13
C VAL A 338 -11.95 -25.11 -10.47
N ALA A 339 -12.76 -25.77 -11.29
CA ALA A 339 -12.30 -26.32 -12.56
C ALA A 339 -12.01 -25.25 -13.62
N LYS A 340 -12.88 -24.24 -13.76
CA LYS A 340 -12.92 -23.35 -14.92
C LYS A 340 -12.73 -21.86 -14.63
N LEU A 341 -12.59 -21.44 -13.38
CA LEU A 341 -12.40 -20.01 -13.05
C LEU A 341 -11.03 -19.77 -12.43
N ARG A 342 -10.42 -18.65 -12.80
CA ARG A 342 -9.22 -18.07 -12.14
C ARG A 342 -9.48 -16.60 -11.88
N LEU A 343 -9.10 -16.13 -10.69
CA LEU A 343 -9.35 -14.76 -10.23
C LEU A 343 -8.00 -14.16 -9.80
N ASN A 344 -7.44 -13.28 -10.62
CA ASN A 344 -6.13 -12.69 -10.39
C ASN A 344 -6.24 -11.19 -10.14
N CYS A 345 -5.66 -10.69 -9.05
CA CYS A 345 -5.59 -9.25 -8.73
C CYS A 345 -6.95 -8.54 -8.78
N CYS A 346 -8.06 -9.22 -8.42
CA CYS A 346 -9.38 -8.61 -8.39
C CYS A 346 -9.64 -7.93 -7.04
N ALA A 347 -10.28 -6.74 -7.04
CA ALA A 347 -10.49 -6.03 -5.80
C ALA A 347 -11.58 -6.67 -4.94
N ILE A 348 -12.74 -7.00 -5.52
CA ILE A 348 -13.86 -7.63 -4.80
C ILE A 348 -14.43 -8.79 -5.61
N VAL A 349 -14.56 -9.95 -4.97
CA VAL A 349 -15.30 -11.09 -5.50
C VAL A 349 -16.57 -11.28 -4.68
N ARG A 350 -17.74 -11.31 -5.34
CA ARG A 350 -19.04 -11.56 -4.72
C ARG A 350 -19.52 -12.96 -5.06
N CYS A 351 -19.87 -13.74 -4.04
CA CYS A 351 -20.30 -15.11 -4.18
C CYS A 351 -21.40 -15.45 -3.15
N THR A 352 -21.97 -16.63 -3.23
CA THR A 352 -22.82 -17.19 -2.19
C THR A 352 -21.98 -17.88 -1.11
N ALA A 353 -22.57 -18.19 0.07
CA ALA A 353 -21.88 -18.91 1.12
C ALA A 353 -21.41 -20.30 0.65
N ALA A 354 -22.18 -20.98 -0.21
CA ALA A 354 -21.79 -22.26 -0.79
C ALA A 354 -20.59 -22.18 -1.74
N GLN A 355 -20.36 -21.02 -2.36
CA GLN A 355 -19.29 -20.76 -3.35
C GLN A 355 -18.02 -20.20 -2.71
N GLU A 356 -18.07 -19.74 -1.46
CA GLU A 356 -16.97 -18.98 -0.81
C GLU A 356 -15.65 -19.75 -0.83
N ALA A 357 -15.66 -21.00 -0.40
CA ALA A 357 -14.46 -21.83 -0.35
C ALA A 357 -13.86 -22.07 -1.75
N ALA A 358 -14.72 -22.29 -2.75
CA ALA A 358 -14.29 -22.48 -4.13
C ALA A 358 -13.72 -21.16 -4.74
N ALA A 359 -14.37 -20.04 -4.45
CA ALA A 359 -13.88 -18.72 -4.88
C ALA A 359 -12.51 -18.40 -4.26
N ALA A 360 -12.32 -18.72 -2.97
CA ALA A 360 -11.04 -18.53 -2.28
C ALA A 360 -9.93 -19.45 -2.86
N ALA A 361 -10.27 -20.66 -3.27
CA ALA A 361 -9.31 -21.62 -3.83
C ALA A 361 -8.75 -21.19 -5.20
N VAL A 362 -9.50 -20.39 -5.97
CA VAL A 362 -9.10 -19.90 -7.30
C VAL A 362 -8.68 -18.45 -7.32
N ALA A 363 -8.59 -17.80 -6.16
CA ALA A 363 -8.24 -16.41 -5.99
C ALA A 363 -6.73 -16.24 -5.72
N VAL A 364 -6.09 -15.39 -6.52
CA VAL A 364 -4.70 -14.95 -6.33
C VAL A 364 -4.72 -13.43 -6.22
N ASN A 365 -4.14 -12.88 -5.15
CA ASN A 365 -4.09 -11.43 -4.90
C ASN A 365 -5.47 -10.74 -4.97
N VAL A 366 -6.53 -11.40 -4.47
CA VAL A 366 -7.87 -10.82 -4.36
C VAL A 366 -7.99 -10.08 -3.03
N ALA A 367 -8.35 -8.79 -3.06
CA ALA A 367 -8.39 -7.97 -1.86
C ALA A 367 -9.54 -8.36 -0.91
N GLN A 368 -10.70 -8.75 -1.44
CA GLN A 368 -11.84 -9.16 -0.63
C GLN A 368 -12.75 -10.16 -1.34
N ILE A 369 -13.12 -11.25 -0.64
CA ILE A 369 -14.23 -12.13 -1.02
C ILE A 369 -15.43 -11.75 -0.14
N LYS A 370 -16.58 -11.45 -0.75
CA LYS A 370 -17.79 -11.00 -0.08
C LYS A 370 -18.94 -11.94 -0.34
N VAL A 371 -19.41 -12.59 0.70
CA VAL A 371 -20.61 -13.43 0.65
C VAL A 371 -21.86 -12.54 0.63
N THR A 372 -22.78 -12.79 -0.30
CA THR A 372 -23.92 -11.91 -0.59
C THR A 372 -25.27 -12.44 -0.09
N ASP A 373 -25.36 -13.73 0.21
CA ASP A 373 -26.57 -14.42 0.68
C ASP A 373 -26.55 -14.69 2.18
N VAL A 374 -25.62 -14.09 2.93
CA VAL A 374 -25.66 -14.10 4.39
C VAL A 374 -26.94 -13.37 4.82
N VAL A 375 -27.85 -14.09 5.45
CA VAL A 375 -29.00 -13.51 6.13
C VAL A 375 -28.44 -12.49 7.12
N LYS A 376 -28.78 -11.22 6.94
CA LYS A 376 -28.46 -10.20 7.94
C LYS A 376 -29.07 -10.69 9.23
N GLU A 377 -28.25 -10.95 10.24
CA GLU A 377 -28.75 -11.19 11.58
C GLU A 377 -29.78 -10.10 11.90
N GLU A 378 -31.01 -10.49 12.15
CA GLU A 378 -32.03 -9.54 12.60
C GLU A 378 -31.50 -8.88 13.86
N LYS A 379 -31.43 -7.55 13.82
CA LYS A 379 -30.98 -6.79 14.98
C LYS A 379 -31.91 -7.12 16.13
N ASP A 380 -31.35 -7.70 17.19
CA ASP A 380 -32.06 -7.97 18.43
C ASP A 380 -32.74 -6.65 18.91
N PRO A 381 -34.06 -6.61 19.01
CA PRO A 381 -34.80 -5.39 19.40
C PRO A 381 -34.41 -4.86 20.80
N ASP A 382 -33.88 -5.73 21.65
CA ASP A 382 -33.42 -5.37 22.99
C ASP A 382 -31.94 -4.90 23.04
N THR A 383 -31.26 -4.87 21.89
CA THR A 383 -29.88 -4.43 21.77
C THR A 383 -29.78 -3.03 21.17
N LEU A 384 -29.16 -2.12 21.91
CA LEU A 384 -28.80 -0.79 21.40
C LEU A 384 -27.49 -0.87 20.60
N TYR A 385 -27.53 -0.45 19.34
CA TYR A 385 -26.36 -0.43 18.46
C TYR A 385 -25.80 0.97 18.33
N ARG A 386 -24.50 1.16 18.60
CA ARG A 386 -23.75 2.38 18.34
C ARG A 386 -22.63 2.10 17.37
N THR A 387 -22.51 2.90 16.32
CA THR A 387 -21.45 2.76 15.31
C THR A 387 -20.87 4.13 14.99
N GLY A 388 -19.56 4.24 14.97
CA GLY A 388 -18.85 5.48 14.64
C GLY A 388 -17.38 5.27 14.35
N VAL A 389 -16.74 6.31 13.84
CA VAL A 389 -15.29 6.28 13.64
C VAL A 389 -14.58 6.47 14.98
N GLU A 390 -15.07 7.41 15.78
CA GLU A 390 -14.58 7.72 17.13
C GLU A 390 -15.78 7.82 18.08
N LEU A 391 -15.77 7.06 19.16
CA LEU A 391 -16.83 7.02 20.15
C LEU A 391 -16.24 7.12 21.55
N THR A 392 -16.98 7.78 22.43
CA THR A 392 -16.75 7.79 23.90
C THR A 392 -17.94 7.10 24.56
N LEU A 393 -17.68 6.25 25.55
CA LEU A 393 -18.68 5.58 26.35
C LEU A 393 -18.80 6.24 27.72
#